data_faceb73796419c92e2bb19b88cb786e7
#
_entry.id   faceb73796419c92e2bb19b88cb786e7
#
_cell.length_a   1.000
_cell.length_b   1.000
_cell.length_c   1.000
_cell.angle_alpha   90.00
_cell.angle_beta   90.00
_cell.angle_gamma   90.00
#
_symmetry.space_group_name_H-M   'P 1'
#
loop_
_entity.id
_entity.type
_entity.pdbx_description
1 polymer ?
#
loop_
_entity_poly.entity_id
_entity_poly.type
_entity_poly.pdbx_seq_one_letter_code
_entity_poly.pdbx_strand_id
1 'polypeptide(L)'
;EAIDISNDILALYVDYSNCIANGMESSFYQEMVSPLTAATKEYWSIKGDSINKETESTYYLLNNVKEVSYAALDKAIEQMADRSGESVMLTDGELFTQTATKNNPNNPYMHNAFKKWLLKGHDIHILAEPFQEQYHGKTYNKKRFYIIFTDDRISGNIYDRIKEIVDLERFPKVDEFHLS
;
A
#
# COMPACT_ATOMS: atom_id res chain seq x y z
N GLU A 1 14.34 23.63 16.82
CA GLU A 1 13.88 22.37 17.45
C GLU A 1 13.10 21.60 16.38
N ALA A 2 13.61 20.42 16.02
CA ALA A 2 12.88 19.53 15.14
C ALA A 2 11.61 19.08 15.89
N ILE A 3 10.44 19.43 15.38
CA ILE A 3 9.19 18.91 15.89
C ILE A 3 9.24 17.41 15.62
N ASP A 4 9.29 16.62 16.69
CA ASP A 4 9.24 15.17 16.58
C ASP A 4 7.81 14.77 16.20
N ILE A 5 7.58 14.62 14.89
CA ILE A 5 6.30 14.18 14.34
C ILE A 5 6.24 12.63 14.30
N SER A 6 7.17 11.96 14.97
CA SER A 6 7.20 10.49 15.10
C SER A 6 5.94 9.93 15.78
N ASN A 7 5.06 10.80 16.28
CA ASN A 7 3.79 10.43 16.90
C ASN A 7 2.61 10.44 15.92
N ASP A 8 2.80 10.84 14.67
CA ASP A 8 1.72 10.72 13.69
C ASP A 8 1.52 9.25 13.38
N ILE A 9 0.25 8.84 13.54
CA ILE A 9 -0.13 7.43 13.43
C ILE A 9 0.00 6.99 11.99
N LEU A 10 0.94 6.08 11.69
CA LEU A 10 0.98 5.43 10.40
C LEU A 10 -0.16 4.41 10.32
N ALA A 11 -1.02 4.57 9.35
CA ALA A 11 -2.06 3.61 9.03
C ALA A 11 -1.64 2.76 7.84
N LEU A 12 -1.76 1.45 7.97
CA LEU A 12 -1.52 0.49 6.90
C LEU A 12 -2.85 -0.09 6.46
N TYR A 13 -3.14 0.01 5.17
CA TYR A 13 -4.34 -0.54 4.53
C TYR A 13 -3.93 -1.70 3.65
N VAL A 14 -4.46 -2.87 3.90
CA VAL A 14 -4.12 -4.08 3.15
C VAL A 14 -5.35 -4.63 2.44
N ASP A 15 -5.22 -4.78 1.15
CA ASP A 15 -6.20 -5.39 0.26
C ASP A 15 -6.14 -6.91 0.42
N TYR A 16 -7.23 -7.51 0.91
CA TYR A 16 -7.33 -8.95 1.13
C TYR A 16 -7.86 -9.70 -0.10
N SER A 17 -7.51 -9.24 -1.29
CA SER A 17 -7.77 -9.97 -2.52
C SER A 17 -6.84 -11.18 -2.67
N ASN A 18 -7.24 -12.11 -3.53
CA ASN A 18 -6.48 -13.33 -3.81
C ASN A 18 -5.01 -13.08 -4.15
N CYS A 19 -4.76 -12.04 -4.92
CA CYS A 19 -3.43 -11.76 -5.43
C CYS A 19 -2.44 -11.37 -4.33
N ILE A 20 -2.90 -10.69 -3.28
CA ILE A 20 -2.03 -10.34 -2.14
C ILE A 20 -1.70 -11.60 -1.33
N ALA A 21 -2.72 -12.41 -1.02
CA ALA A 21 -2.53 -13.64 -0.23
C ALA A 21 -1.53 -14.60 -0.91
N ASN A 22 -1.61 -14.75 -2.21
CA ASN A 22 -0.74 -15.65 -2.96
C ASN A 22 0.69 -15.11 -3.20
N GLY A 23 0.91 -13.84 -3.00
CA GLY A 23 2.21 -13.19 -3.23
C GLY A 23 3.05 -12.97 -1.99
N MET A 24 2.63 -13.44 -0.81
CA MET A 24 3.34 -13.20 0.46
C MET A 24 4.72 -13.87 0.56
N GLU A 25 5.01 -14.83 -0.30
CA GLU A 25 6.28 -15.57 -0.28
C GLU A 25 7.43 -14.81 -0.95
N SER A 26 7.18 -13.69 -1.63
CA SER A 26 8.24 -12.95 -2.30
C SER A 26 9.25 -12.38 -1.30
N SER A 27 10.54 -12.38 -1.69
CA SER A 27 11.61 -11.86 -0.85
C SER A 27 11.45 -10.36 -0.59
N PHE A 28 10.96 -9.60 -1.57
CA PHE A 28 10.70 -8.18 -1.41
C PHE A 28 9.58 -7.94 -0.39
N TYR A 29 8.47 -8.67 -0.49
CA TYR A 29 7.38 -8.58 0.48
C TYR A 29 7.91 -8.86 1.90
N GLN A 30 8.69 -9.92 2.08
CA GLN A 30 9.22 -10.28 3.39
C GLN A 30 10.15 -9.20 3.96
N GLU A 31 10.95 -8.54 3.13
CA GLU A 31 11.76 -7.42 3.57
C GLU A 31 10.92 -6.18 3.93
N MET A 32 9.82 -5.94 3.20
CA MET A 32 8.92 -4.83 3.51
C MET A 32 8.13 -5.03 4.82
N VAL A 33 7.90 -6.26 5.23
CA VAL A 33 7.20 -6.57 6.49
C VAL A 33 7.88 -5.91 7.69
N SER A 34 9.21 -5.89 7.74
CA SER A 34 9.97 -5.32 8.85
C SER A 34 9.71 -3.83 9.07
N PRO A 35 9.97 -2.93 8.09
CA PRO A 35 9.72 -1.51 8.29
C PRO A 35 8.23 -1.18 8.47
N LEU A 36 7.34 -1.89 7.78
CA LEU A 36 5.91 -1.67 7.93
C LEU A 36 5.43 -2.07 9.33
N THR A 37 5.91 -3.18 9.87
CA THR A 37 5.59 -3.60 11.23
C THR A 37 6.07 -2.58 12.25
N ALA A 38 7.29 -2.09 12.10
CA ALA A 38 7.88 -1.13 13.03
C ALA A 38 7.12 0.21 13.04
N ALA A 39 6.62 0.65 11.88
CA ALA A 39 6.01 1.96 11.73
C ALA A 39 4.49 1.97 11.97
N THR A 40 3.79 0.86 11.70
CA THR A 40 2.32 0.82 11.70
C THR A 40 1.75 0.89 13.11
N LYS A 41 0.82 1.83 13.31
CA LYS A 41 0.03 1.97 14.54
C LYS A 41 -1.41 1.52 14.36
N GLU A 42 -1.94 1.63 13.13
CA GLU A 42 -3.28 1.17 12.79
C GLU A 42 -3.21 0.27 11.57
N TYR A 43 -3.74 -0.93 11.67
CA TYR A 43 -3.84 -1.86 10.55
C TYR A 43 -5.30 -2.01 10.13
N TRP A 44 -5.57 -1.75 8.86
CA TRP A 44 -6.90 -1.85 8.28
C TRP A 44 -6.91 -2.93 7.20
N SER A 45 -7.80 -3.90 7.33
CA SER A 45 -8.03 -4.90 6.29
C SER A 45 -9.20 -4.49 5.41
N ILE A 46 -9.02 -4.62 4.10
CA ILE A 46 -10.05 -4.33 3.11
C ILE A 46 -10.55 -5.67 2.56
N LYS A 47 -11.77 -6.02 2.96
CA LYS A 47 -12.40 -7.31 2.61
C LYS A 47 -13.76 -7.03 1.98
N GLY A 48 -13.94 -7.32 0.69
CA GLY A 48 -15.15 -6.96 -0.01
C GLY A 48 -15.41 -5.46 0.10
N ASP A 49 -16.60 -5.08 0.56
CA ASP A 49 -16.98 -3.68 0.77
C ASP A 49 -16.62 -3.15 2.18
N SER A 50 -15.98 -3.96 3.00
CA SER A 50 -15.68 -3.63 4.40
C SER A 50 -14.24 -3.20 4.59
N ILE A 51 -14.05 -2.13 5.38
CA ILE A 51 -12.74 -1.70 5.88
C ILE A 51 -12.77 -1.90 7.40
N ASN A 52 -11.93 -2.79 7.91
CA ASN A 52 -11.95 -3.18 9.32
C ASN A 52 -10.62 -2.89 9.99
N LYS A 53 -10.67 -2.19 11.12
CA LYS A 53 -9.48 -1.99 11.95
C LYS A 53 -9.19 -3.27 12.71
N GLU A 54 -8.01 -3.82 12.50
CA GLU A 54 -7.59 -5.05 13.14
C GLU A 54 -6.86 -4.75 14.46
N THR A 55 -6.95 -5.67 15.40
CA THR A 55 -6.34 -5.52 16.73
C THR A 55 -5.11 -6.40 16.95
N GLU A 56 -4.87 -7.37 16.06
CA GLU A 56 -3.72 -8.24 16.13
C GLU A 56 -2.44 -7.51 15.68
N SER A 57 -1.27 -8.09 15.97
CA SER A 57 -0.01 -7.46 15.57
C SER A 57 0.12 -7.37 14.05
N THR A 58 0.71 -6.29 13.58
CA THR A 58 0.95 -6.07 12.14
C THR A 58 1.79 -7.20 11.54
N TYR A 59 2.82 -7.67 12.26
CA TYR A 59 3.64 -8.79 11.82
C TYR A 59 2.82 -10.05 11.57
N TYR A 60 1.94 -10.40 12.51
CA TYR A 60 1.06 -11.55 12.36
C TYR A 60 0.12 -11.38 11.17
N LEU A 61 -0.52 -10.22 11.07
CA LEU A 61 -1.50 -9.95 10.02
C LEU A 61 -0.87 -9.99 8.63
N LEU A 62 0.31 -9.38 8.44
CA LEU A 62 1.00 -9.38 7.15
C LEU A 62 1.47 -10.79 6.72
N ASN A 63 1.72 -11.67 7.65
CA ASN A 63 2.10 -13.06 7.37
C ASN A 63 0.92 -14.02 7.29
N ASN A 64 -0.30 -13.55 7.53
CA ASN A 64 -1.50 -14.37 7.55
C ASN A 64 -2.67 -13.73 6.79
N VAL A 65 -2.38 -13.07 5.68
CA VAL A 65 -3.42 -12.49 4.83
C VAL A 65 -4.26 -13.62 4.22
N LYS A 66 -5.54 -13.64 4.58
CA LYS A 66 -6.47 -14.65 4.09
C LYS A 66 -7.24 -14.10 2.88
N GLU A 67 -7.35 -14.94 1.89
CA GLU A 67 -7.99 -14.65 0.61
C GLU A 67 -9.47 -14.28 0.76
N VAL A 68 -9.85 -13.16 0.15
CA VAL A 68 -11.23 -12.76 -0.08
C VAL A 68 -11.36 -12.41 -1.57
N SER A 69 -12.49 -12.69 -2.18
CA SER A 69 -12.67 -12.64 -3.64
C SER A 69 -12.44 -11.27 -4.27
N TYR A 70 -12.69 -10.18 -3.55
CA TYR A 70 -12.43 -8.82 -4.02
C TYR A 70 -12.28 -7.85 -2.84
N ALA A 71 -11.79 -6.64 -3.13
CA ALA A 71 -11.70 -5.56 -2.15
C ALA A 71 -12.07 -4.23 -2.81
N ALA A 72 -12.98 -3.48 -2.19
CA ALA A 72 -13.38 -2.16 -2.64
C ALA A 72 -12.40 -1.11 -2.09
N LEU A 73 -11.46 -0.68 -2.94
CA LEU A 73 -10.37 0.19 -2.53
C LEU A 73 -10.73 1.68 -2.49
N ASP A 74 -11.81 2.09 -3.13
CA ASP A 74 -12.23 3.49 -3.26
C ASP A 74 -12.38 4.19 -1.91
N LYS A 75 -13.09 3.59 -0.98
CA LYS A 75 -13.28 4.15 0.36
C LYS A 75 -11.98 4.18 1.16
N ALA A 76 -11.15 3.16 1.01
CA ALA A 76 -9.88 3.08 1.71
C ALA A 76 -8.92 4.18 1.26
N ILE A 77 -8.80 4.40 -0.06
CA ILE A 77 -7.90 5.44 -0.58
C ILE A 77 -8.39 6.85 -0.23
N GLU A 78 -9.70 7.06 -0.19
CA GLU A 78 -10.29 8.32 0.29
C GLU A 78 -9.97 8.54 1.77
N GLN A 79 -10.08 7.50 2.57
CA GLN A 79 -9.74 7.56 4.00
C GLN A 79 -8.28 7.93 4.21
N MET A 80 -7.38 7.36 3.41
CA MET A 80 -5.95 7.72 3.43
C MET A 80 -5.73 9.20 3.11
N ALA A 81 -6.39 9.71 2.08
CA ALA A 81 -6.26 11.10 1.66
C ALA A 81 -6.81 12.09 2.70
N ASP A 82 -7.77 11.68 3.50
CA ASP A 82 -8.40 12.51 4.54
C ASP A 82 -7.60 12.53 5.85
N ARG A 83 -6.66 11.61 6.02
CA ARG A 83 -5.87 11.53 7.25
C ARG A 83 -4.87 12.68 7.35
N SER A 84 -4.55 13.08 8.58
CA SER A 84 -3.46 14.02 8.84
C SER A 84 -2.09 13.35 8.79
N GLY A 85 -2.00 12.08 9.19
CA GLY A 85 -0.77 11.31 9.24
C GLY A 85 -0.49 10.52 7.96
N GLU A 86 0.72 9.98 7.88
CA GLU A 86 1.14 9.15 6.76
C GLU A 86 0.38 7.83 6.73
N SER A 87 0.26 7.23 5.55
CA SER A 87 -0.39 5.95 5.37
C SER A 87 0.19 5.18 4.18
N VAL A 88 0.00 3.86 4.21
CA VAL A 88 0.46 2.97 3.14
C VAL A 88 -0.70 2.05 2.75
N MET A 89 -0.89 1.86 1.47
CA MET A 89 -1.82 0.86 0.94
C MET A 89 -1.04 -0.24 0.22
N LEU A 90 -1.37 -1.47 0.54
CA LEU A 90 -0.83 -2.68 -0.10
C LEU A 90 -1.94 -3.29 -0.93
N THR A 91 -1.77 -3.31 -2.27
CA THR A 91 -2.80 -3.79 -3.21
C THR A 91 -2.17 -4.39 -4.45
N ASP A 92 -2.90 -5.24 -5.15
CA ASP A 92 -2.51 -5.75 -6.47
C ASP A 92 -2.87 -4.81 -7.62
N GLY A 93 -3.55 -3.71 -7.32
CA GLY A 93 -3.93 -2.71 -8.31
C GLY A 93 -5.04 -3.14 -9.27
N GLU A 94 -5.74 -4.23 -9.03
CA GLU A 94 -6.83 -4.68 -9.92
C GLU A 94 -7.92 -3.60 -10.10
N LEU A 95 -8.14 -2.79 -9.08
CA LEU A 95 -9.09 -1.68 -9.17
C LEU A 95 -8.69 -0.67 -10.24
N PHE A 96 -7.39 -0.48 -10.47
CA PHE A 96 -6.90 0.41 -11.53
C PHE A 96 -7.25 -0.11 -12.92
N THR A 97 -7.35 -1.43 -13.07
CA THR A 97 -7.65 -2.08 -14.36
C THR A 97 -9.13 -2.36 -14.56
N GLN A 98 -9.87 -2.70 -13.49
CA GLN A 98 -11.28 -3.04 -13.58
C GLN A 98 -12.19 -1.82 -13.75
N THR A 99 -11.80 -0.66 -13.22
CA THR A 99 -12.55 0.59 -13.40
C THR A 99 -12.20 1.31 -14.68
N ALA A 100 -11.14 0.93 -15.38
CA ALA A 100 -10.83 1.36 -16.73
C ALA A 100 -11.72 0.62 -17.74
N THR A 101 -13.03 0.77 -17.61
CA THR A 101 -13.98 0.26 -18.60
C THR A 101 -13.96 1.14 -19.83
N LYS A 102 -14.50 0.66 -20.95
CA LYS A 102 -14.62 1.45 -22.21
C LYS A 102 -15.34 2.78 -21.98
N ASN A 103 -16.16 2.89 -20.94
CA ASN A 103 -16.97 4.08 -20.63
C ASN A 103 -16.35 4.99 -19.56
N ASN A 104 -15.31 4.52 -18.84
CA ASN A 104 -14.63 5.31 -17.81
C ASN A 104 -13.15 4.88 -17.75
N PRO A 105 -12.31 5.40 -18.66
CA PRO A 105 -10.90 4.99 -18.72
C PRO A 105 -10.06 5.50 -17.55
N ASN A 106 -10.59 6.40 -16.72
CA ASN A 106 -9.91 6.96 -15.56
C ASN A 106 -10.63 6.54 -14.29
N ASN A 107 -9.87 6.07 -13.29
CA ASN A 107 -10.42 5.83 -11.96
C ASN A 107 -10.52 7.17 -11.21
N PRO A 108 -11.73 7.79 -11.10
CA PRO A 108 -11.84 9.10 -10.49
C PRO A 108 -11.52 9.11 -8.99
N TYR A 109 -11.74 8.01 -8.29
CA TYR A 109 -11.49 7.91 -6.86
C TYR A 109 -9.99 7.99 -6.54
N MET A 110 -9.19 7.24 -7.29
CA MET A 110 -7.74 7.23 -7.10
C MET A 110 -7.12 8.58 -7.44
N HIS A 111 -7.52 9.16 -8.58
CA HIS A 111 -7.07 10.47 -9.01
C HIS A 111 -7.42 11.56 -7.99
N ASN A 112 -8.65 11.56 -7.51
CA ASN A 112 -9.12 12.55 -6.54
C ASN A 112 -8.40 12.43 -5.20
N ALA A 113 -8.18 11.19 -4.72
CA ALA A 113 -7.47 10.93 -3.48
C ALA A 113 -6.00 11.38 -3.57
N PHE A 114 -5.33 11.06 -4.66
CA PHE A 114 -3.94 11.48 -4.90
C PHE A 114 -3.84 13.00 -4.95
N LYS A 115 -4.71 13.64 -5.72
CA LYS A 115 -4.75 15.11 -5.83
C LYS A 115 -4.98 15.75 -4.45
N LYS A 116 -5.91 15.24 -3.68
CA LYS A 116 -6.22 15.75 -2.35
C LYS A 116 -5.01 15.68 -1.41
N TRP A 117 -4.29 14.56 -1.42
CA TRP A 117 -3.09 14.39 -0.62
C TRP A 117 -1.97 15.33 -1.07
N LEU A 118 -1.72 15.41 -2.39
CA LEU A 118 -0.69 16.28 -2.96
C LEU A 118 -0.95 17.77 -2.71
N LEU A 119 -2.22 18.19 -2.72
CA LEU A 119 -2.58 19.59 -2.46
C LEU A 119 -2.29 20.04 -1.03
N LYS A 120 -2.06 19.11 -0.12
CA LYS A 120 -1.59 19.43 1.25
C LYS A 120 -0.10 19.77 1.30
N GLY A 121 0.61 19.73 0.17
CA GLY A 121 2.06 19.87 0.10
C GLY A 121 2.83 18.60 0.45
N HIS A 122 2.16 17.47 0.39
CA HIS A 122 2.72 16.13 0.67
C HIS A 122 3.16 15.44 -0.62
N ASP A 123 3.75 14.26 -0.47
CA ASP A 123 4.26 13.45 -1.56
C ASP A 123 3.62 12.06 -1.56
N ILE A 124 3.68 11.40 -2.73
CA ILE A 124 3.27 10.02 -2.87
C ILE A 124 4.42 9.24 -3.52
N HIS A 125 4.82 8.15 -2.90
CA HIS A 125 5.76 7.19 -3.47
C HIS A 125 5.04 5.89 -3.75
N ILE A 126 5.31 5.27 -4.89
CA ILE A 126 4.70 4.01 -5.27
C ILE A 126 5.82 3.03 -5.63
N LEU A 127 5.81 1.87 -4.97
CA LEU A 127 6.66 0.75 -5.33
C LEU A 127 5.82 -0.31 -6.01
N ALA A 128 6.23 -0.73 -7.20
CA ALA A 128 5.53 -1.75 -7.97
C ALA A 128 6.40 -3.01 -8.07
N GLU A 129 5.99 -4.05 -7.38
CA GLU A 129 6.71 -5.33 -7.29
C GLU A 129 6.08 -6.35 -8.24
N PRO A 130 6.80 -6.88 -9.24
CA PRO A 130 6.29 -7.98 -10.04
C PRO A 130 6.34 -9.29 -9.26
N PHE A 131 5.29 -10.10 -9.36
CA PHE A 131 5.23 -11.44 -8.80
C PHE A 131 4.42 -12.37 -9.70
N GLN A 132 4.56 -13.68 -9.47
CA GLN A 132 3.79 -14.68 -10.19
C GLN A 132 2.76 -15.30 -9.28
N GLU A 133 1.53 -15.38 -9.77
CA GLU A 133 0.41 -16.04 -9.10
C GLU A 133 0.08 -17.35 -9.81
N GLN A 134 -0.05 -18.42 -9.01
CA GLN A 134 -0.53 -19.70 -9.49
C GLN A 134 -2.03 -19.79 -9.20
N TYR A 135 -2.85 -19.91 -10.24
CA TYR A 135 -4.29 -19.99 -10.10
C TYR A 135 -4.87 -21.00 -11.12
N HIS A 136 -5.55 -22.02 -10.62
CA HIS A 136 -6.14 -23.10 -11.43
C HIS A 136 -5.13 -23.70 -12.44
N GLY A 137 -3.91 -23.99 -11.98
CA GLY A 137 -2.86 -24.60 -12.80
C GLY A 137 -2.22 -23.67 -13.83
N LYS A 138 -2.57 -22.38 -13.83
CA LYS A 138 -1.97 -21.37 -14.71
C LYS A 138 -1.13 -20.38 -13.91
N THR A 139 -0.08 -19.87 -14.54
CA THR A 139 0.77 -18.84 -13.98
C THR A 139 0.39 -17.47 -14.56
N TYR A 140 0.10 -16.51 -13.69
CA TYR A 140 -0.21 -15.14 -14.06
C TYR A 140 0.89 -14.21 -13.56
N ASN A 141 1.31 -13.28 -14.42
CA ASN A 141 2.23 -12.21 -14.04
C ASN A 141 1.42 -11.06 -13.46
N LYS A 142 1.64 -10.75 -12.20
CA LYS A 142 0.94 -9.72 -11.43
C LYS A 142 1.91 -8.69 -10.88
N LYS A 143 1.39 -7.57 -10.42
CA LYS A 143 2.15 -6.57 -9.68
C LYS A 143 1.47 -6.28 -8.35
N ARG A 144 2.29 -6.14 -7.31
CA ARG A 144 1.86 -5.64 -6.01
C ARG A 144 2.33 -4.21 -5.88
N PHE A 145 1.41 -3.34 -5.50
CA PHE A 145 1.70 -1.93 -5.33
C PHE A 145 1.73 -1.59 -3.83
N TYR A 146 2.78 -0.88 -3.44
CA TYR A 146 2.91 -0.24 -2.15
C TYR A 146 2.69 1.25 -2.41
N ILE A 147 1.49 1.75 -2.11
CA ILE A 147 1.13 3.15 -2.33
C ILE A 147 1.37 3.88 -1.02
N ILE A 148 2.37 4.76 -1.01
CA ILE A 148 2.92 5.36 0.21
C ILE A 148 2.61 6.86 0.20
N PHE A 149 1.67 7.26 1.07
CA PHE A 149 1.31 8.66 1.28
C PHE A 149 2.21 9.22 2.36
N THR A 150 3.15 10.09 1.96
CA THR A 150 4.18 10.62 2.84
C THR A 150 4.07 12.12 3.04
N ASP A 151 4.76 12.62 4.06
CA ASP A 151 5.16 14.00 4.15
C ASP A 151 6.69 14.07 4.08
N ASP A 152 7.22 14.28 2.89
CA ASP A 152 8.67 14.29 2.65
C ASP A 152 9.39 15.45 3.36
N ARG A 153 8.65 16.44 3.87
CA ARG A 153 9.22 17.54 4.68
C ARG A 153 9.61 17.06 6.08
N ILE A 154 9.09 15.93 6.51
CA ILE A 154 9.33 15.39 7.85
C ILE A 154 10.54 14.46 7.81
N SER A 155 11.50 14.72 8.71
CA SER A 155 12.60 13.80 8.96
C SER A 155 12.05 12.49 9.55
N GLY A 156 12.49 11.35 9.00
CA GLY A 156 12.00 10.04 9.44
C GLY A 156 10.60 9.71 8.90
N ASN A 157 10.21 10.29 7.77
CA ASN A 157 8.99 9.89 7.08
C ASN A 157 9.04 8.41 6.71
N ILE A 158 7.87 7.82 6.41
CA ILE A 158 7.78 6.38 6.20
C ILE A 158 8.63 5.90 5.00
N TYR A 159 8.74 6.69 3.95
CA TYR A 159 9.52 6.27 2.78
C TYR A 159 11.02 6.22 3.10
N ASP A 160 11.55 7.22 3.82
CA ASP A 160 12.94 7.20 4.28
C ASP A 160 13.21 6.02 5.21
N ARG A 161 12.30 5.71 6.11
CA ARG A 161 12.40 4.56 7.02
C ARG A 161 12.42 3.23 6.25
N ILE A 162 11.62 3.11 5.20
CA ILE A 162 11.64 1.93 4.33
C ILE A 162 13.03 1.80 3.66
N LYS A 163 13.54 2.88 3.09
CA LYS A 163 14.83 2.84 2.38
C LYS A 163 16.03 2.57 3.30
N GLU A 164 15.94 2.91 4.57
CA GLU A 164 16.98 2.59 5.56
C GLU A 164 17.08 1.09 5.83
N ILE A 165 15.99 0.34 5.69
CA ILE A 165 15.91 -1.08 6.02
C ILE A 165 15.94 -1.94 4.75
N VAL A 166 15.24 -1.52 3.70
CA VAL A 166 15.14 -2.25 2.43
C VAL A 166 16.04 -1.61 1.41
N ASP A 167 17.06 -2.34 0.96
CA ASP A 167 17.92 -1.91 -0.13
C ASP A 167 17.23 -2.16 -1.46
N LEU A 168 16.65 -1.10 -2.02
CA LEU A 168 15.88 -1.17 -3.28
C LEU A 168 16.77 -1.57 -4.47
N GLU A 169 18.09 -1.32 -4.40
CA GLU A 169 19.02 -1.72 -5.47
C GLU A 169 19.14 -3.24 -5.59
N ARG A 170 18.84 -3.98 -4.53
CA ARG A 170 18.79 -5.45 -4.56
C ARG A 170 17.60 -5.99 -5.31
N PHE A 171 16.63 -5.13 -5.63
CA PHE A 171 15.37 -5.51 -6.29
C PHE A 171 15.16 -4.69 -7.56
N PRO A 172 15.99 -4.91 -8.61
CA PRO A 172 15.95 -4.08 -9.81
C PRO A 172 14.65 -4.20 -10.61
N LYS A 173 13.84 -5.24 -10.36
CA LYS A 173 12.54 -5.41 -11.02
C LYS A 173 11.41 -4.63 -10.34
N VAL A 174 11.65 -4.09 -9.15
CA VAL A 174 10.69 -3.24 -8.45
C VAL A 174 10.81 -1.84 -9.02
N ASP A 175 9.72 -1.32 -9.55
CA ASP A 175 9.67 0.04 -10.09
C ASP A 175 9.30 1.04 -8.99
N GLU A 176 9.91 2.21 -9.05
CA GLU A 176 9.68 3.31 -8.11
C GLU A 176 9.06 4.49 -8.85
N PHE A 177 7.99 5.05 -8.29
CA PHE A 177 7.34 6.26 -8.80
C PHE A 177 7.23 7.28 -7.67
N HIS A 178 7.44 8.55 -8.01
CA HIS A 178 7.33 9.66 -7.06
C HIS A 178 6.42 10.74 -7.64
N LEU A 179 5.40 11.13 -6.87
CA LEU A 179 4.49 12.21 -7.17
C LEU A 179 4.63 13.31 -6.11
N SER A 180 4.72 14.54 -6.56
CA SER A 180 4.85 15.71 -5.68
C SER A 180 3.94 16.85 -6.12
#